data_9a52cda61a36e60fc4eb5924565a6327
#
_entry.id   9a52cda61a36e60fc4eb5924565a6327
#
_cell.length_a   1.000
_cell.length_b   1.000
_cell.length_c   1.000
_cell.angle_alpha   90.00
_cell.angle_beta   90.00
_cell.angle_gamma   90.00
#
_symmetry.space_group_name_H-M   'P 1'
#
loop_
_entity.id
_entity.type
_entity.pdbx_description
1 polymer ?
#
loop_
_entity_poly.entity_id
_entity_poly.type
_entity_poly.pdbx_seq_one_letter_code
_entity_poly.pdbx_strand_id
1 'polypeptide(L)'
;YLIKLKPNTFEDIIAMIALYRPGPLEMKMVDTYINRKNGIEKIDYSKDHNIEKILKSTYGVIVYQEQVMQLAQEFSEFTLGQADILRKAMGKKIPEVMESQRQAFIDGAKKNQKISRVAEDLWDQIETFAGYGFNKSHSAAYALISYQTAWLKSHYPSQFMASALSSELDDTDKIKVLIDDASSLGLKIEPPDINKSFRDFISLNEETILFGLGSIKGVGENAIENIIEQRKKGDFESLKDFCFRVDLSKVDKRCIEPLIKSGSMDVFNIDRFQLLDQMEDILKLARQEIENKENGQSDMFGVQEFSVESKSSLKESFPSSGLSTLEFESLGYHLQHHPVEENYWELKKISPIKIKDLSLSNNNQRCSGVIISHNRIQTRRGTIVFATLDDNSGRIELIINQEVLEASNLSFNGQEIIIADGEVIEEDGKKNKEFGLSKKMRVTQLNTLEELRIKFARKLSINISENQTKKIEQLIEQLQDFSKEESTNGCPVEINYHTKDGKVGMELKENFNISLTNDNFESLKKACGMKNIDLHYYSRQ
;
A
#
# COMPACT_ATOMS: atom_id res chain seq x y z
N TYR A 1 -15.16 16.96 2.27
CA TYR A 1 -15.49 18.31 2.77
C TYR A 1 -14.48 19.36 2.33
N LEU A 2 -13.17 19.12 2.34
CA LEU A 2 -12.15 20.07 1.85
C LEU A 2 -12.37 20.46 0.39
N ILE A 3 -12.71 19.50 -0.47
CA ILE A 3 -13.02 19.75 -1.89
C ILE A 3 -14.24 20.66 -2.05
N LYS A 4 -15.28 20.47 -1.22
CA LYS A 4 -16.46 21.33 -1.23
C LYS A 4 -16.18 22.72 -0.67
N LEU A 5 -15.33 22.78 0.37
CA LEU A 5 -14.95 24.03 1.04
C LEU A 5 -14.10 24.92 0.13
N LYS A 6 -13.19 24.33 -0.66
CA LYS A 6 -12.21 25.05 -1.47
C LYS A 6 -11.49 26.13 -0.64
N PRO A 7 -10.71 25.73 0.39
CA PRO A 7 -10.10 26.68 1.30
C PRO A 7 -9.18 27.63 0.52
N ASN A 8 -9.34 28.92 0.71
CA ASN A 8 -8.53 29.97 0.10
C ASN A 8 -7.97 30.96 1.12
N THR A 9 -8.29 30.77 2.40
CA THR A 9 -7.72 31.52 3.52
C THR A 9 -7.24 30.55 4.60
N PHE A 10 -6.32 31.00 5.44
CA PHE A 10 -5.85 30.20 6.57
C PHE A 10 -6.96 29.96 7.60
N GLU A 11 -7.85 30.92 7.79
CA GLU A 11 -9.03 30.82 8.65
C GLU A 11 -9.95 29.66 8.24
N ASP A 12 -10.08 29.36 6.97
CA ASP A 12 -10.88 28.21 6.50
C ASP A 12 -10.33 26.87 7.03
N ILE A 13 -9.00 26.74 7.10
CA ILE A 13 -8.35 25.54 7.63
C ILE A 13 -8.58 25.46 9.14
N ILE A 14 -8.43 26.59 9.87
CA ILE A 14 -8.68 26.66 11.31
C ILE A 14 -10.13 26.26 11.62
N ALA A 15 -11.09 26.80 10.87
CA ALA A 15 -12.50 26.50 11.04
C ALA A 15 -12.82 25.03 10.73
N MET A 16 -12.24 24.45 9.68
CA MET A 16 -12.48 23.06 9.31
C MET A 16 -12.02 22.08 10.40
N ILE A 17 -10.87 22.32 11.02
CA ILE A 17 -10.38 21.50 12.16
C ILE A 17 -11.37 21.55 13.33
N ALA A 18 -11.99 22.69 13.58
CA ALA A 18 -12.98 22.84 14.64
C ALA A 18 -14.33 22.19 14.29
N LEU A 19 -14.73 22.26 13.02
CA LEU A 19 -16.07 21.85 12.54
C LEU A 19 -16.14 20.36 12.11
N TYR A 20 -15.02 19.78 11.62
CA TYR A 20 -15.04 18.40 11.12
C TYR A 20 -14.95 17.39 12.27
N ARG A 21 -16.03 17.26 13.01
CA ARG A 21 -16.21 16.38 14.16
C ARG A 21 -17.66 15.89 14.22
N PRO A 22 -17.96 14.72 14.85
CA PRO A 22 -19.31 14.13 14.84
C PRO A 22 -20.43 15.12 15.16
N GLY A 23 -20.35 15.85 16.27
CA GLY A 23 -21.39 16.78 16.69
C GLY A 23 -21.70 17.89 15.67
N PRO A 24 -20.74 18.73 15.26
CA PRO A 24 -20.97 19.75 14.24
C PRO A 24 -21.40 19.20 12.88
N LEU A 25 -20.99 17.96 12.52
CA LEU A 25 -21.44 17.28 11.31
C LEU A 25 -22.91 16.88 11.39
N GLU A 26 -23.36 16.29 12.49
CA GLU A 26 -24.76 15.92 12.73
C GLU A 26 -25.67 17.15 12.71
N MET A 27 -25.19 18.28 13.22
CA MET A 27 -25.90 19.56 13.21
C MET A 27 -25.82 20.30 11.87
N LYS A 28 -25.19 19.71 10.84
CA LYS A 28 -24.99 20.33 9.52
C LYS A 28 -24.24 21.67 9.53
N MET A 29 -23.49 21.97 10.59
CA MET A 29 -22.73 23.22 10.71
C MET A 29 -21.65 23.34 9.63
N VAL A 30 -21.03 22.21 9.25
CA VAL A 30 -20.03 22.15 8.17
C VAL A 30 -20.65 22.52 6.84
N ASP A 31 -21.83 21.98 6.53
CA ASP A 31 -22.53 22.28 5.28
C ASP A 31 -22.99 23.74 5.23
N THR A 32 -23.52 24.29 6.35
CA THR A 32 -23.87 25.71 6.48
C THR A 32 -22.66 26.62 6.26
N TYR A 33 -21.52 26.31 6.90
CA TYR A 33 -20.27 27.06 6.71
C TYR A 33 -19.83 27.08 5.23
N ILE A 34 -19.81 25.92 4.60
CA ILE A 34 -19.43 25.77 3.18
C ILE A 34 -20.39 26.53 2.26
N ASN A 35 -21.70 26.40 2.49
CA ASN A 35 -22.72 27.04 1.65
C ASN A 35 -22.64 28.57 1.75
N ARG A 36 -22.43 29.10 2.95
CA ARG A 36 -22.28 30.55 3.19
C ARG A 36 -20.99 31.09 2.59
N LYS A 37 -19.87 30.37 2.77
CA LYS A 37 -18.59 30.71 2.13
C LYS A 37 -18.73 30.79 0.60
N ASN A 38 -19.39 29.82 0.00
CA ASN A 38 -19.55 29.74 -1.45
C ASN A 38 -20.70 30.61 -2.00
N GLY A 39 -21.38 31.39 -1.15
CA GLY A 39 -22.48 32.28 -1.56
C GLY A 39 -23.79 31.57 -1.93
N ILE A 40 -23.91 30.28 -1.62
CA ILE A 40 -25.13 29.47 -1.85
C ILE A 40 -26.21 29.83 -0.82
N GLU A 41 -25.79 30.07 0.42
CA GLU A 41 -26.66 30.48 1.52
C GLU A 41 -26.30 31.91 1.92
N LYS A 42 -27.36 32.76 2.10
CA LYS A 42 -27.19 34.15 2.52
C LYS A 42 -26.78 34.22 4.01
N ILE A 43 -25.77 35.02 4.31
CA ILE A 43 -25.36 35.28 5.69
C ILE A 43 -26.27 36.37 6.28
N ASP A 44 -26.85 36.10 7.45
CA ASP A 44 -27.60 37.07 8.22
C ASP A 44 -26.88 37.38 9.53
N TYR A 45 -26.46 38.61 9.68
CA TYR A 45 -25.86 39.15 10.91
C TYR A 45 -26.89 39.92 11.75
N SER A 46 -28.19 39.76 11.49
CA SER A 46 -29.27 40.47 12.15
C SER A 46 -29.11 42.00 12.10
N LYS A 47 -28.37 42.50 11.11
CA LYS A 47 -28.01 43.91 10.92
C LYS A 47 -27.28 44.52 12.12
N ASP A 48 -26.67 43.73 12.96
CA ASP A 48 -25.84 44.15 14.09
C ASP A 48 -24.36 44.13 13.76
N HIS A 49 -23.70 45.28 13.88
CA HIS A 49 -22.30 45.42 13.52
C HIS A 49 -21.36 44.58 14.42
N ASN A 50 -21.71 44.39 15.70
CA ASN A 50 -20.90 43.61 16.62
C ASN A 50 -20.95 42.12 16.24
N ILE A 51 -22.14 41.62 15.90
CA ILE A 51 -22.30 40.24 15.42
C ILE A 51 -21.51 40.04 14.13
N GLU A 52 -21.64 40.96 13.16
CA GLU A 52 -20.86 40.91 11.92
C GLU A 52 -19.35 40.89 12.17
N LYS A 53 -18.86 41.81 12.99
CA LYS A 53 -17.43 41.93 13.33
C LYS A 53 -16.87 40.62 13.89
N ILE A 54 -17.59 39.94 14.77
CA ILE A 54 -17.15 38.73 15.46
C ILE A 54 -17.27 37.49 14.54
N LEU A 55 -18.36 37.37 13.79
CA LEU A 55 -18.69 36.17 13.02
C LEU A 55 -18.29 36.25 11.53
N LYS A 56 -17.76 37.38 11.06
CA LYS A 56 -17.39 37.56 9.64
C LYS A 56 -16.38 36.55 9.16
N SER A 57 -15.36 36.24 9.97
CA SER A 57 -14.32 35.27 9.65
C SER A 57 -14.81 33.81 9.57
N THR A 58 -16.02 33.56 10.09
CA THR A 58 -16.66 32.23 10.09
C THR A 58 -18.02 32.26 9.36
N TYR A 59 -18.22 33.22 8.47
CA TYR A 59 -19.40 33.32 7.60
C TYR A 59 -20.73 33.30 8.41
N GLY A 60 -20.74 33.94 9.59
CA GLY A 60 -21.91 33.97 10.45
C GLY A 60 -22.18 32.69 11.24
N VAL A 61 -21.28 31.73 11.25
CA VAL A 61 -21.39 30.52 12.07
C VAL A 61 -20.58 30.68 13.35
N ILE A 62 -21.18 30.34 14.49
CA ILE A 62 -20.44 30.27 15.76
C ILE A 62 -19.63 28.98 15.75
N VAL A 63 -18.30 29.08 15.77
CA VAL A 63 -17.35 27.94 15.66
C VAL A 63 -16.50 27.83 16.93
N TYR A 64 -16.13 28.97 17.52
CA TYR A 64 -15.15 29.03 18.60
C TYR A 64 -15.76 29.47 19.91
N GLN A 65 -15.25 28.92 21.01
CA GLN A 65 -15.58 29.36 22.37
C GLN A 65 -15.29 30.86 22.56
N GLU A 66 -14.22 31.36 21.98
CA GLU A 66 -13.81 32.74 22.00
C GLU A 66 -14.85 33.68 21.35
N GLN A 67 -15.53 33.22 20.29
CA GLN A 67 -16.61 33.99 19.66
C GLN A 67 -17.81 34.14 20.59
N VAL A 68 -18.16 33.07 21.32
CA VAL A 68 -19.24 33.16 22.33
C VAL A 68 -18.90 34.17 23.43
N MET A 69 -17.65 34.13 23.93
CA MET A 69 -17.20 35.10 24.92
C MET A 69 -17.26 36.54 24.40
N GLN A 70 -16.79 36.75 23.15
CA GLN A 70 -16.84 38.08 22.52
C GLN A 70 -18.28 38.54 22.27
N LEU A 71 -19.17 37.66 21.83
CA LEU A 71 -20.60 37.98 21.67
C LEU A 71 -21.23 38.36 23.00
N ALA A 72 -20.95 37.64 24.09
CA ALA A 72 -21.44 37.99 25.43
C ALA A 72 -20.91 39.35 25.90
N GLN A 73 -19.67 39.69 25.63
CA GLN A 73 -19.06 40.95 26.00
C GLN A 73 -19.60 42.12 25.16
N GLU A 74 -19.53 42.03 23.84
CA GLU A 74 -19.84 43.13 22.92
C GLU A 74 -21.35 43.34 22.75
N PHE A 75 -22.15 42.27 22.82
CA PHE A 75 -23.59 42.34 22.61
C PHE A 75 -24.36 42.55 23.91
N SER A 76 -23.93 41.93 25.02
CA SER A 76 -24.64 41.92 26.32
C SER A 76 -23.85 42.51 27.47
N GLU A 77 -22.76 43.23 27.23
CA GLU A 77 -21.91 43.92 28.22
C GLU A 77 -21.39 43.00 29.35
N PHE A 78 -21.17 41.72 29.06
CA PHE A 78 -20.56 40.83 30.03
C PHE A 78 -19.12 41.25 30.32
N THR A 79 -18.72 41.18 31.57
CA THR A 79 -17.31 41.24 31.93
C THR A 79 -16.59 39.99 31.43
N LEU A 80 -15.28 40.05 31.28
CA LEU A 80 -14.46 38.89 30.87
C LEU A 80 -14.70 37.68 31.80
N GLY A 81 -14.83 37.92 33.13
CA GLY A 81 -15.12 36.86 34.10
C GLY A 81 -16.48 36.19 33.88
N GLN A 82 -17.53 36.99 33.59
CA GLN A 82 -18.86 36.45 33.28
C GLN A 82 -18.86 35.66 31.97
N ALA A 83 -18.17 36.16 30.94
CA ALA A 83 -18.01 35.45 29.68
C ALA A 83 -17.26 34.12 29.85
N ASP A 84 -16.25 34.05 30.73
CA ASP A 84 -15.55 32.80 31.04
C ASP A 84 -16.42 31.80 31.82
N ILE A 85 -17.28 32.30 32.73
CA ILE A 85 -18.29 31.46 33.41
C ILE A 85 -19.25 30.86 32.37
N LEU A 86 -19.74 31.63 31.40
CA LEU A 86 -20.58 31.14 30.31
C LEU A 86 -19.86 30.06 29.51
N ARG A 87 -18.63 30.31 29.09
CA ARG A 87 -17.81 29.34 28.36
C ARG A 87 -17.65 28.02 29.14
N LYS A 88 -17.38 28.10 30.46
CA LYS A 88 -17.25 26.92 31.32
C LYS A 88 -18.57 26.17 31.47
N ALA A 89 -19.69 26.90 31.63
CA ALA A 89 -21.03 26.32 31.73
C ALA A 89 -21.41 25.55 30.47
N MET A 90 -21.13 26.13 29.30
CA MET A 90 -21.31 25.47 28.01
C MET A 90 -20.50 24.14 27.91
N GLY A 91 -19.22 24.18 28.27
CA GLY A 91 -18.34 22.98 28.19
C GLY A 91 -18.77 21.86 29.13
N LYS A 92 -19.32 22.19 30.29
CA LYS A 92 -19.79 21.23 31.31
C LYS A 92 -21.27 20.85 31.16
N LYS A 93 -22.02 21.52 30.29
CA LYS A 93 -23.47 21.33 30.07
C LYS A 93 -24.28 21.39 31.38
N ILE A 94 -24.06 22.41 32.21
CA ILE A 94 -24.76 22.59 33.50
C ILE A 94 -26.03 23.40 33.23
N PRO A 95 -27.25 22.80 33.26
CA PRO A 95 -28.48 23.46 32.83
C PRO A 95 -28.83 24.69 33.68
N GLU A 96 -28.68 24.59 35.00
CA GLU A 96 -29.01 25.68 35.95
C GLU A 96 -28.13 26.91 35.71
N VAL A 97 -26.85 26.69 35.43
CA VAL A 97 -25.94 27.81 35.14
C VAL A 97 -26.25 28.40 33.78
N MET A 98 -26.57 27.57 32.79
CA MET A 98 -26.96 28.01 31.44
C MET A 98 -28.21 28.92 31.50
N GLU A 99 -29.26 28.54 32.26
CA GLU A 99 -30.46 29.34 32.39
C GLU A 99 -30.20 30.69 33.09
N SER A 100 -29.38 30.70 34.15
CA SER A 100 -28.98 31.94 34.79
C SER A 100 -28.17 32.88 33.87
N GLN A 101 -27.31 32.31 33.03
CA GLN A 101 -26.54 33.06 32.05
C GLN A 101 -27.43 33.57 30.90
N ARG A 102 -28.49 32.82 30.52
CA ARG A 102 -29.48 33.24 29.53
C ARG A 102 -30.17 34.56 29.98
N GLN A 103 -30.69 34.56 31.19
CA GLN A 103 -31.36 35.73 31.72
C GLN A 103 -30.39 36.93 31.77
N ALA A 104 -29.17 36.71 32.27
CA ALA A 104 -28.15 37.76 32.32
C ALA A 104 -27.79 38.31 30.93
N PHE A 105 -27.70 37.43 29.94
CA PHE A 105 -27.39 37.78 28.54
C PHE A 105 -28.51 38.68 27.94
N ILE A 106 -29.77 38.28 28.11
CA ILE A 106 -30.92 39.02 27.59
C ILE A 106 -31.05 40.39 28.29
N ASP A 107 -30.87 40.43 29.60
CA ASP A 107 -30.96 41.68 30.35
C ASP A 107 -29.81 42.65 30.02
N GLY A 108 -28.58 42.11 29.83
CA GLY A 108 -27.44 42.86 29.34
C GLY A 108 -27.66 43.44 27.93
N ALA A 109 -28.21 42.63 27.04
CA ALA A 109 -28.54 43.07 25.68
C ALA A 109 -29.58 44.20 25.67
N LYS A 110 -30.63 44.10 26.51
CA LYS A 110 -31.63 45.17 26.66
C LYS A 110 -30.99 46.47 27.18
N LYS A 111 -30.10 46.35 28.15
CA LYS A 111 -29.37 47.51 28.70
C LYS A 111 -28.48 48.14 27.62
N ASN A 112 -27.86 47.35 26.79
CA ASN A 112 -27.05 47.77 25.64
C ASN A 112 -27.90 48.17 24.40
N GLN A 113 -29.20 48.42 24.59
CA GLN A 113 -30.16 48.87 23.58
C GLN A 113 -30.26 47.94 22.34
N LYS A 114 -29.99 46.67 22.52
CA LYS A 114 -30.12 45.65 21.47
C LYS A 114 -31.56 45.19 21.32
N ILE A 115 -31.91 44.73 20.12
CA ILE A 115 -33.26 44.22 19.82
C ILE A 115 -33.47 42.89 20.55
N SER A 116 -34.49 42.80 21.42
CA SER A 116 -34.76 41.63 22.28
C SER A 116 -34.85 40.31 21.47
N ARG A 117 -35.53 40.34 20.34
CA ARG A 117 -35.63 39.16 19.46
C ARG A 117 -34.27 38.69 18.96
N VAL A 118 -33.38 39.60 18.59
CA VAL A 118 -32.03 39.28 18.16
C VAL A 118 -31.22 38.66 19.31
N ALA A 119 -31.44 39.15 20.54
CA ALA A 119 -30.81 38.58 21.74
C ALA A 119 -31.27 37.15 22.00
N GLU A 120 -32.56 36.86 21.85
CA GLU A 120 -33.13 35.53 22.01
C GLU A 120 -32.60 34.57 20.91
N ASP A 121 -32.68 34.96 19.64
CA ASP A 121 -32.20 34.19 18.50
C ASP A 121 -30.67 33.90 18.62
N LEU A 122 -29.89 34.87 19.12
CA LEU A 122 -28.45 34.69 19.32
C LEU A 122 -28.15 33.76 20.49
N TRP A 123 -28.93 33.88 21.60
CA TRP A 123 -28.78 32.95 22.71
C TRP A 123 -29.10 31.51 22.30
N ASP A 124 -30.18 31.29 21.56
CA ASP A 124 -30.57 29.96 21.08
C ASP A 124 -29.46 29.32 20.18
N GLN A 125 -28.76 30.15 19.39
CA GLN A 125 -27.58 29.72 18.65
C GLN A 125 -26.42 29.36 19.60
N ILE A 126 -26.16 30.17 20.63
CA ILE A 126 -25.12 29.88 21.63
C ILE A 126 -25.45 28.60 22.40
N GLU A 127 -26.69 28.40 22.80
CA GLU A 127 -27.15 27.19 23.51
C GLU A 127 -27.06 25.95 22.64
N THR A 128 -27.48 26.02 21.37
CA THR A 128 -27.34 24.97 20.41
C THR A 128 -25.87 24.59 20.20
N PHE A 129 -24.99 25.58 20.20
CA PHE A 129 -23.54 25.39 20.08
C PHE A 129 -22.90 24.90 21.39
N ALA A 130 -23.61 24.97 22.53
CA ALA A 130 -23.10 24.56 23.83
C ALA A 130 -22.66 23.08 23.82
N GLY A 131 -21.44 22.83 24.26
CA GLY A 131 -20.81 21.51 24.26
C GLY A 131 -20.10 21.13 22.96
N TYR A 132 -20.22 21.93 21.90
CA TYR A 132 -19.50 21.74 20.65
C TYR A 132 -18.47 22.82 20.36
N GLY A 133 -18.45 23.89 21.14
CA GLY A 133 -17.51 25.00 21.03
C GLY A 133 -16.06 24.55 21.10
N PHE A 134 -15.27 24.97 20.12
CA PHE A 134 -13.87 24.57 20.00
C PHE A 134 -12.94 25.72 20.41
N ASN A 135 -11.79 25.40 21.00
CA ASN A 135 -10.77 26.38 21.29
C ASN A 135 -10.06 26.81 20.01
N LYS A 136 -10.11 28.10 19.65
CA LYS A 136 -9.51 28.64 18.43
C LYS A 136 -8.00 28.47 18.41
N SER A 137 -7.32 28.64 19.55
CA SER A 137 -5.86 28.53 19.63
C SER A 137 -5.39 27.11 19.32
N HIS A 138 -6.13 26.10 19.80
CA HIS A 138 -5.85 24.71 19.46
C HIS A 138 -6.00 24.43 17.96
N SER A 139 -7.13 24.85 17.36
CA SER A 139 -7.32 24.72 15.90
C SER A 139 -6.24 25.43 15.11
N ALA A 140 -5.86 26.65 15.53
CA ALA A 140 -4.86 27.44 14.82
C ALA A 140 -3.47 26.77 14.81
N ALA A 141 -3.08 26.17 15.95
CA ALA A 141 -1.81 25.43 16.03
C ALA A 141 -1.79 24.24 15.07
N TYR A 142 -2.85 23.42 15.06
CA TYR A 142 -2.95 22.28 14.13
C TYR A 142 -3.11 22.72 12.66
N ALA A 143 -3.85 23.80 12.41
CA ALA A 143 -3.99 24.36 11.06
C ALA A 143 -2.65 24.82 10.51
N LEU A 144 -1.77 25.40 11.34
CA LEU A 144 -0.44 25.81 10.91
C LEU A 144 0.40 24.61 10.46
N ILE A 145 0.43 23.53 11.24
CA ILE A 145 1.14 22.31 10.89
C ILE A 145 0.55 21.71 9.60
N SER A 146 -0.78 21.62 9.51
CA SER A 146 -1.46 21.09 8.32
C SER A 146 -1.15 21.90 7.06
N TYR A 147 -1.12 23.22 7.18
CA TYR A 147 -0.75 24.11 6.08
C TYR A 147 0.72 23.92 5.68
N GLN A 148 1.65 23.88 6.65
CA GLN A 148 3.08 23.70 6.38
C GLN A 148 3.37 22.37 5.71
N THR A 149 2.76 21.28 6.20
CA THR A 149 2.94 19.94 5.59
C THR A 149 2.35 19.87 4.19
N ALA A 150 1.17 20.46 3.96
CA ALA A 150 0.58 20.54 2.63
C ALA A 150 1.42 21.38 1.66
N TRP A 151 1.97 22.50 2.14
CA TRP A 151 2.87 23.36 1.37
C TRP A 151 4.15 22.62 0.98
N LEU A 152 4.80 21.95 1.94
CA LEU A 152 5.99 21.15 1.70
C LEU A 152 5.72 20.03 0.70
N LYS A 153 4.61 19.29 0.85
CA LYS A 153 4.20 18.23 -0.06
C LYS A 153 3.98 18.75 -1.49
N SER A 154 3.42 19.96 -1.63
CA SER A 154 3.16 20.57 -2.93
C SER A 154 4.41 21.12 -3.64
N HIS A 155 5.37 21.66 -2.90
CA HIS A 155 6.53 22.33 -3.47
C HIS A 155 7.79 21.46 -3.48
N TYR A 156 7.88 20.50 -2.55
CA TYR A 156 9.00 19.59 -2.37
C TYR A 156 8.51 18.15 -2.17
N PRO A 157 7.74 17.59 -3.14
CA PRO A 157 7.06 16.31 -2.96
C PRO A 157 8.04 15.17 -2.67
N SER A 158 9.17 15.08 -3.35
CA SER A 158 10.15 14.02 -3.15
C SER A 158 10.75 14.03 -1.74
N GLN A 159 11.18 15.21 -1.26
CA GLN A 159 11.76 15.38 0.07
C GLN A 159 10.71 15.13 1.17
N PHE A 160 9.48 15.63 0.96
CA PHE A 160 8.39 15.44 1.89
C PHE A 160 8.01 13.95 2.02
N MET A 161 7.86 13.25 0.88
CA MET A 161 7.49 11.84 0.87
C MET A 161 8.62 10.94 1.41
N ALA A 162 9.89 11.26 1.13
CA ALA A 162 11.02 10.55 1.73
C ALA A 162 11.03 10.69 3.26
N SER A 163 10.77 11.88 3.80
CA SER A 163 10.65 12.11 5.25
C SER A 163 9.44 11.40 5.84
N ALA A 164 8.29 11.42 5.17
CA ALA A 164 7.08 10.74 5.63
C ALA A 164 7.28 9.21 5.67
N LEU A 165 7.88 8.62 4.63
CA LEU A 165 8.24 7.20 4.58
C LEU A 165 9.22 6.83 5.71
N SER A 166 10.21 7.68 5.97
CA SER A 166 11.21 7.46 7.02
C SER A 166 10.62 7.54 8.43
N SER A 167 9.51 8.23 8.62
CA SER A 167 8.82 8.29 9.93
C SER A 167 8.02 7.02 10.26
N GLU A 168 7.80 6.13 9.28
CA GLU A 168 6.95 4.95 9.40
C GLU A 168 7.71 3.64 9.09
N LEU A 169 9.05 3.59 9.28
CA LEU A 169 9.89 2.44 8.94
C LEU A 169 9.40 1.10 9.52
N ASP A 170 8.79 1.14 10.70
CA ASP A 170 8.29 -0.03 11.42
C ASP A 170 6.84 -0.43 11.04
N ASP A 171 6.16 0.37 10.19
CA ASP A 171 4.77 0.16 9.81
C ASP A 171 4.63 -0.08 8.30
N THR A 172 4.73 -1.35 7.91
CA THR A 172 4.67 -1.78 6.50
C THR A 172 3.38 -1.34 5.79
N ASP A 173 2.24 -1.30 6.50
CA ASP A 173 0.96 -0.93 5.89
C ASP A 173 0.90 0.58 5.60
N LYS A 174 1.44 1.40 6.47
CA LYS A 174 1.57 2.84 6.21
C LYS A 174 2.58 3.14 5.11
N ILE A 175 3.70 2.42 5.06
CA ILE A 175 4.67 2.55 3.97
C ILE A 175 4.01 2.29 2.62
N LYS A 176 3.19 1.23 2.50
CA LYS A 176 2.43 0.96 1.25
C LYS A 176 1.57 2.15 0.84
N VAL A 177 0.79 2.69 1.78
CA VAL A 177 -0.08 3.85 1.52
C VAL A 177 0.74 5.06 1.07
N LEU A 178 1.90 5.31 1.69
CA LEU A 178 2.78 6.42 1.33
C LEU A 178 3.47 6.21 -0.03
N ILE A 179 3.84 4.97 -0.37
CA ILE A 179 4.38 4.62 -1.70
C ILE A 179 3.32 4.89 -2.79
N ASP A 180 2.07 4.51 -2.55
CA ASP A 180 0.96 4.76 -3.47
C ASP A 180 0.72 6.26 -3.64
N ASP A 181 0.75 7.01 -2.54
CA ASP A 181 0.62 8.48 -2.56
C ASP A 181 1.80 9.12 -3.33
N ALA A 182 3.03 8.68 -3.10
CA ALA A 182 4.20 9.13 -3.84
C ALA A 182 4.06 8.84 -5.35
N SER A 183 3.64 7.64 -5.70
CA SER A 183 3.39 7.23 -7.10
C SER A 183 2.30 8.08 -7.77
N SER A 184 1.23 8.43 -7.02
CA SER A 184 0.15 9.30 -7.50
C SER A 184 0.63 10.74 -7.79
N LEU A 185 1.70 11.17 -7.13
CA LEU A 185 2.38 12.44 -7.37
C LEU A 185 3.39 12.37 -8.53
N GLY A 186 3.54 11.23 -9.18
CA GLY A 186 4.50 11.01 -10.26
C GLY A 186 5.93 10.72 -9.78
N LEU A 187 6.12 10.47 -8.48
CA LEU A 187 7.43 10.15 -7.93
C LEU A 187 7.79 8.69 -8.18
N LYS A 188 9.05 8.45 -8.54
CA LYS A 188 9.64 7.11 -8.67
C LYS A 188 10.32 6.72 -7.35
N ILE A 189 10.07 5.50 -6.89
CA ILE A 189 10.81 4.91 -5.77
C ILE A 189 11.79 3.90 -6.34
N GLU A 190 13.07 4.17 -6.18
CA GLU A 190 14.13 3.23 -6.52
C GLU A 190 14.30 2.18 -5.43
N PRO A 191 14.60 0.93 -5.81
CA PRO A 191 14.82 -0.16 -4.86
C PRO A 191 15.99 0.14 -3.91
N PRO A 192 16.09 -0.60 -2.79
CA PRO A 192 17.25 -0.47 -1.92
C PRO A 192 18.53 -0.90 -2.64
N ASP A 193 19.62 -0.23 -2.36
CA ASP A 193 20.95 -0.49 -2.92
C ASP A 193 21.97 -0.49 -1.78
N ILE A 194 22.71 -1.60 -1.61
CA ILE A 194 23.65 -1.77 -0.49
C ILE A 194 24.75 -0.72 -0.49
N ASN A 195 25.11 -0.19 -1.65
CA ASN A 195 26.15 0.81 -1.83
C ASN A 195 25.65 2.26 -1.72
N LYS A 196 24.32 2.49 -1.82
CA LYS A 196 23.75 3.86 -1.83
C LYS A 196 22.77 4.14 -0.71
N SER A 197 21.91 3.16 -0.37
CA SER A 197 20.85 3.36 0.61
C SER A 197 21.37 3.63 2.01
N PHE A 198 20.63 4.43 2.74
CA PHE A 198 20.83 4.68 4.16
C PHE A 198 19.73 4.00 4.97
N ARG A 199 19.67 4.24 6.28
CA ARG A 199 18.58 3.77 7.11
C ARG A 199 17.23 4.30 6.60
N ASP A 200 17.19 5.60 6.37
CA ASP A 200 16.00 6.33 5.98
C ASP A 200 15.85 6.39 4.45
N PHE A 201 14.64 6.64 3.99
CA PHE A 201 14.39 6.98 2.58
C PHE A 201 15.01 8.33 2.25
N ILE A 202 15.59 8.46 1.05
CA ILE A 202 16.31 9.67 0.64
C ILE A 202 15.77 10.15 -0.70
N SER A 203 15.48 11.45 -0.78
CA SER A 203 15.24 12.11 -2.06
C SER A 203 16.56 12.24 -2.83
N LEU A 204 16.68 11.56 -3.97
CA LEU A 204 17.83 11.69 -4.86
C LEU A 204 17.74 12.94 -5.73
N ASN A 205 16.53 13.29 -6.13
CA ASN A 205 16.19 14.46 -6.93
C ASN A 205 14.69 14.78 -6.77
N GLU A 206 14.17 15.72 -7.57
CA GLU A 206 12.78 16.17 -7.47
C GLU A 206 11.74 15.07 -7.78
N GLU A 207 12.13 14.03 -8.52
CA GLU A 207 11.22 12.98 -9.01
C GLU A 207 11.51 11.60 -8.43
N THR A 208 12.64 11.43 -7.71
CA THR A 208 13.13 10.10 -7.33
C THR A 208 13.46 10.01 -5.85
N ILE A 209 12.99 8.96 -5.21
CA ILE A 209 13.26 8.60 -3.81
C ILE A 209 14.00 7.26 -3.81
N LEU A 210 15.10 7.16 -3.08
CA LEU A 210 15.82 5.90 -2.85
C LEU A 210 15.26 5.22 -1.60
N PHE A 211 15.03 3.92 -1.68
CA PHE A 211 14.49 3.11 -0.61
C PHE A 211 15.46 2.99 0.56
N GLY A 212 14.95 3.12 1.80
CA GLY A 212 15.73 3.04 3.03
C GLY A 212 15.91 1.60 3.51
N LEU A 213 17.14 1.22 3.91
CA LEU A 213 17.43 -0.12 4.45
C LEU A 213 16.68 -0.44 5.74
N GLY A 214 16.32 0.60 6.51
CA GLY A 214 15.59 0.44 7.78
C GLY A 214 14.17 -0.09 7.64
N SER A 215 13.61 -0.05 6.43
CA SER A 215 12.28 -0.60 6.12
C SER A 215 12.32 -2.09 5.70
N ILE A 216 13.51 -2.67 5.56
CA ILE A 216 13.66 -4.09 5.22
C ILE A 216 13.52 -4.92 6.50
N LYS A 217 12.59 -5.88 6.49
CA LYS A 217 12.32 -6.74 7.65
C LYS A 217 13.59 -7.51 8.07
N GLY A 218 13.92 -7.45 9.34
CA GLY A 218 15.08 -8.16 9.89
C GLY A 218 16.42 -7.42 9.76
N VAL A 219 16.45 -6.22 9.19
CA VAL A 219 17.66 -5.39 9.08
C VAL A 219 17.64 -4.32 10.16
N GLY A 220 18.36 -4.59 11.28
CA GLY A 220 18.40 -3.70 12.43
C GLY A 220 19.36 -2.51 12.26
N GLU A 221 19.15 -1.46 13.07
CA GLU A 221 19.91 -0.21 13.02
C GLU A 221 21.43 -0.43 13.14
N ASN A 222 21.88 -1.25 14.11
CA ASN A 222 23.30 -1.56 14.29
C ASN A 222 23.94 -2.23 13.06
N ALA A 223 23.17 -3.04 12.33
CA ALA A 223 23.63 -3.67 11.10
C ALA A 223 23.78 -2.63 9.99
N ILE A 224 22.79 -1.74 9.85
CA ILE A 224 22.82 -0.66 8.86
C ILE A 224 23.99 0.29 9.09
N GLU A 225 24.22 0.70 10.34
CA GLU A 225 25.36 1.55 10.70
C GLU A 225 26.69 0.89 10.33
N ASN A 226 26.85 -0.40 10.61
CA ASN A 226 28.06 -1.14 10.24
C ASN A 226 28.24 -1.21 8.73
N ILE A 227 27.18 -1.51 7.97
CA ILE A 227 27.20 -1.52 6.49
C ILE A 227 27.64 -0.15 5.95
N ILE A 228 27.04 0.95 6.46
CA ILE A 228 27.38 2.31 6.04
C ILE A 228 28.83 2.66 6.39
N GLU A 229 29.32 2.23 7.54
CA GLU A 229 30.70 2.47 7.93
C GLU A 229 31.70 1.73 7.03
N GLN A 230 31.43 0.45 6.75
CA GLN A 230 32.34 -0.35 5.91
C GLN A 230 32.37 0.13 4.46
N ARG A 231 31.26 0.56 3.88
CA ARG A 231 31.23 1.07 2.51
C ARG A 231 31.98 2.41 2.33
N LYS A 232 32.26 3.17 3.41
CA LYS A 232 33.15 4.34 3.33
C LYS A 232 34.56 4.01 2.86
N LYS A 233 34.98 2.75 2.98
CA LYS A 233 36.28 2.24 2.51
C LYS A 233 36.28 1.88 1.01
N GLY A 234 35.15 2.00 0.35
CA GLY A 234 34.84 1.65 -1.04
C GLY A 234 33.53 0.88 -1.14
N ASP A 235 32.89 0.93 -2.30
CA ASP A 235 31.69 0.17 -2.58
C ASP A 235 31.91 -1.32 -2.42
N PHE A 236 30.87 -2.06 -2.07
CA PHE A 236 30.93 -3.52 -2.05
C PHE A 236 30.85 -4.04 -3.49
N GLU A 237 31.78 -4.93 -3.84
CA GLU A 237 31.89 -5.46 -5.22
C GLU A 237 31.18 -6.82 -5.39
N SER A 238 31.00 -7.58 -4.31
CA SER A 238 30.37 -8.90 -4.30
C SER A 238 29.81 -9.26 -2.93
N LEU A 239 28.99 -10.31 -2.84
CA LEU A 239 28.54 -10.88 -1.57
C LEU A 239 29.72 -11.35 -0.71
N LYS A 240 30.78 -11.89 -1.34
CA LYS A 240 32.01 -12.29 -0.64
C LYS A 240 32.69 -11.07 -0.02
N ASP A 241 32.96 -10.02 -0.80
CA ASP A 241 33.55 -8.78 -0.31
C ASP A 241 32.72 -8.17 0.83
N PHE A 242 31.40 -8.16 0.69
CA PHE A 242 30.48 -7.71 1.72
C PHE A 242 30.67 -8.49 3.03
N CYS A 243 30.57 -9.83 3.00
CA CYS A 243 30.66 -10.68 4.19
C CYS A 243 32.03 -10.63 4.87
N PHE A 244 33.11 -10.36 4.12
CA PHE A 244 34.47 -10.26 4.68
C PHE A 244 34.76 -8.88 5.28
N ARG A 245 33.99 -7.87 4.95
CA ARG A 245 34.18 -6.48 5.44
C ARG A 245 33.28 -6.12 6.60
N VAL A 246 32.04 -6.64 6.61
CA VAL A 246 31.07 -6.33 7.68
C VAL A 246 31.39 -7.08 8.97
N ASP A 247 30.92 -6.55 10.09
CA ASP A 247 30.97 -7.23 11.38
C ASP A 247 29.85 -8.28 11.47
N LEU A 248 30.19 -9.56 11.30
CA LEU A 248 29.24 -10.66 11.30
C LEU A 248 28.51 -10.90 12.63
N SER A 249 28.94 -10.24 13.73
CA SER A 249 28.19 -10.22 14.98
C SER A 249 26.97 -9.28 14.94
N LYS A 250 27.02 -8.26 14.08
CA LYS A 250 25.94 -7.27 13.86
C LYS A 250 25.14 -7.56 12.58
N VAL A 251 25.79 -8.07 11.53
CA VAL A 251 25.24 -8.37 10.21
C VAL A 251 25.25 -9.89 10.01
N ASP A 252 24.33 -10.58 10.68
CA ASP A 252 24.22 -12.04 10.64
C ASP A 252 23.41 -12.54 9.43
N LYS A 253 23.24 -13.86 9.29
CA LYS A 253 22.43 -14.49 8.25
C LYS A 253 21.03 -13.90 8.16
N ARG A 254 20.38 -13.61 9.31
CA ARG A 254 19.01 -13.08 9.37
C ARG A 254 18.91 -11.66 8.85
N CYS A 255 20.01 -10.95 8.77
CA CYS A 255 20.13 -9.62 8.16
C CYS A 255 20.48 -9.73 6.66
N ILE A 256 21.42 -10.61 6.29
CA ILE A 256 21.92 -10.73 4.91
C ILE A 256 20.85 -11.32 3.98
N GLU A 257 20.10 -12.32 4.43
CA GLU A 257 19.06 -12.96 3.63
C GLU A 257 17.96 -11.97 3.18
N PRO A 258 17.36 -11.13 4.05
CA PRO A 258 16.43 -10.09 3.62
C PRO A 258 17.07 -9.02 2.72
N LEU A 259 18.34 -8.67 2.91
CA LEU A 259 19.06 -7.74 2.03
C LEU A 259 19.16 -8.31 0.60
N ILE A 260 19.44 -9.60 0.44
CA ILE A 260 19.42 -10.25 -0.87
C ILE A 260 18.00 -10.28 -1.44
N LYS A 261 17.02 -10.74 -0.64
CA LYS A 261 15.62 -10.89 -1.07
C LYS A 261 14.99 -9.56 -1.52
N SER A 262 15.31 -8.47 -0.86
CA SER A 262 14.82 -7.13 -1.19
C SER A 262 15.40 -6.53 -2.47
N GLY A 263 16.46 -7.14 -3.03
CA GLY A 263 17.20 -6.61 -4.18
C GLY A 263 18.29 -5.61 -3.82
N SER A 264 18.58 -5.39 -2.54
CA SER A 264 19.65 -4.46 -2.12
C SER A 264 21.02 -4.82 -2.70
N MET A 265 21.24 -6.08 -3.06
CA MET A 265 22.47 -6.62 -3.62
C MET A 265 22.43 -6.87 -5.14
N ASP A 266 21.38 -6.43 -5.83
CA ASP A 266 21.27 -6.56 -7.29
C ASP A 266 22.38 -5.81 -8.04
N VAL A 267 23.00 -4.83 -7.39
CA VAL A 267 24.19 -4.11 -7.86
C VAL A 267 25.36 -5.05 -8.21
N PHE A 268 25.42 -6.24 -7.63
CA PHE A 268 26.44 -7.24 -7.94
C PHE A 268 26.19 -7.96 -9.29
N ASN A 269 25.06 -7.72 -9.95
CA ASN A 269 24.68 -8.35 -11.23
C ASN A 269 24.66 -9.89 -11.18
N ILE A 270 24.34 -10.45 -10.03
CA ILE A 270 24.16 -11.89 -9.78
C ILE A 270 22.70 -12.09 -9.39
N ASP A 271 22.10 -13.18 -9.89
CA ASP A 271 20.72 -13.53 -9.57
C ASP A 271 20.52 -13.74 -8.06
N ARG A 272 19.39 -13.26 -7.49
CA ARG A 272 19.09 -13.33 -6.06
C ARG A 272 19.07 -14.77 -5.52
N PHE A 273 18.57 -15.73 -6.30
CA PHE A 273 18.56 -17.15 -5.91
C PHE A 273 19.99 -17.72 -5.86
N GLN A 274 20.87 -17.32 -6.77
CA GLN A 274 22.29 -17.69 -6.71
C GLN A 274 22.99 -17.09 -5.51
N LEU A 275 22.71 -15.83 -5.19
CA LEU A 275 23.25 -15.19 -3.98
C LEU A 275 22.79 -15.91 -2.70
N LEU A 276 21.51 -16.32 -2.63
CA LEU A 276 20.96 -17.08 -1.51
C LEU A 276 21.61 -18.46 -1.37
N ASP A 277 21.84 -19.16 -2.50
CA ASP A 277 22.47 -20.48 -2.52
C ASP A 277 23.94 -20.42 -2.03
N GLN A 278 24.68 -19.39 -2.44
CA GLN A 278 26.07 -19.20 -2.09
C GLN A 278 26.29 -18.61 -0.68
N MET A 279 25.26 -17.98 -0.11
CA MET A 279 25.36 -17.18 1.12
C MET A 279 25.94 -17.98 2.31
N GLU A 280 25.44 -19.21 2.52
CA GLU A 280 25.88 -20.02 3.67
C GLU A 280 27.36 -20.41 3.60
N ASP A 281 27.83 -20.76 2.42
CA ASP A 281 29.23 -21.16 2.22
C ASP A 281 30.17 -19.96 2.34
N ILE A 282 29.77 -18.81 1.81
CA ILE A 282 30.51 -17.55 1.95
C ILE A 282 30.58 -17.13 3.42
N LEU A 283 29.48 -17.25 4.17
CA LEU A 283 29.47 -16.94 5.60
C LEU A 283 30.37 -17.85 6.44
N LYS A 284 30.41 -19.16 6.12
CA LYS A 284 31.33 -20.09 6.78
C LYS A 284 32.78 -19.71 6.52
N LEU A 285 33.15 -19.39 5.29
CA LEU A 285 34.48 -18.94 4.91
C LEU A 285 34.88 -17.64 5.62
N ALA A 286 33.99 -16.66 5.66
CA ALA A 286 34.23 -15.38 6.31
C ALA A 286 34.46 -15.54 7.82
N ARG A 287 33.66 -16.38 8.50
CA ARG A 287 33.87 -16.69 9.94
C ARG A 287 35.18 -17.39 10.19
N GLN A 288 35.54 -18.36 9.38
CA GLN A 288 36.82 -19.08 9.51
C GLN A 288 38.01 -18.14 9.34
N GLU A 289 37.92 -17.17 8.43
CA GLU A 289 39.01 -16.19 8.26
C GLU A 289 39.13 -15.23 9.45
N ILE A 290 38.00 -14.82 10.04
CA ILE A 290 37.96 -14.00 11.24
C ILE A 290 38.63 -14.75 12.41
N GLU A 291 38.25 -16.02 12.64
CA GLU A 291 38.84 -16.88 13.68
C GLU A 291 40.34 -17.09 13.47
N ASN A 292 40.80 -17.29 12.22
CA ASN A 292 42.20 -17.42 11.89
C ASN A 292 42.99 -16.14 12.19
N LYS A 293 42.45 -14.98 11.90
CA LYS A 293 43.07 -13.67 12.22
C LYS A 293 43.16 -13.43 13.72
N GLU A 294 42.12 -13.78 14.48
CA GLU A 294 42.11 -13.65 15.95
C GLU A 294 43.11 -14.59 16.62
N ASN A 295 43.29 -15.80 16.08
CA ASN A 295 44.24 -16.79 16.60
C ASN A 295 45.70 -16.55 16.17
N GLY A 296 45.96 -15.48 15.42
CA GLY A 296 47.34 -15.13 14.97
C GLY A 296 47.95 -16.15 13.98
N GLN A 297 47.15 -17.04 13.41
CA GLN A 297 47.56 -17.95 12.35
C GLN A 297 47.50 -17.20 11.02
N SER A 298 48.62 -16.61 10.60
CA SER A 298 48.77 -16.22 9.19
C SER A 298 48.79 -17.51 8.36
N ASP A 299 47.85 -17.60 7.44
CA ASP A 299 47.73 -18.73 6.51
C ASP A 299 49.06 -18.86 5.73
N MET A 300 49.85 -19.89 6.07
CA MET A 300 51.14 -20.18 5.43
C MET A 300 50.95 -20.85 4.04
N PHE A 301 49.72 -21.19 3.71
CA PHE A 301 49.28 -21.58 2.40
C PHE A 301 48.38 -20.46 1.89
N GLY A 302 48.94 -19.58 1.07
CA GLY A 302 48.20 -18.49 0.43
C GLY A 302 46.86 -19.02 -0.05
N VAL A 303 45.81 -18.21 0.17
CA VAL A 303 44.44 -18.46 -0.27
C VAL A 303 44.49 -19.27 -1.55
N GLN A 304 44.30 -20.61 -1.44
CA GLN A 304 43.85 -21.32 -2.62
C GLN A 304 42.70 -20.46 -3.11
N GLU A 305 42.88 -19.84 -4.26
CA GLU A 305 41.75 -19.46 -5.10
C GLU A 305 40.89 -20.74 -5.16
N PHE A 306 40.03 -20.90 -4.12
CA PHE A 306 38.78 -21.53 -4.39
C PHE A 306 38.14 -20.55 -5.38
N SER A 307 38.53 -20.75 -6.65
CA SER A 307 37.59 -20.58 -7.69
C SER A 307 36.39 -21.35 -7.16
N VAL A 308 35.43 -20.65 -6.52
CA VAL A 308 34.04 -20.97 -6.73
C VAL A 308 34.00 -20.90 -8.25
N GLU A 309 34.41 -22.03 -8.88
CA GLU A 309 34.05 -22.27 -10.25
C GLU A 309 32.57 -21.93 -10.20
N SER A 310 32.31 -20.69 -10.59
CA SER A 310 31.04 -20.43 -11.20
C SER A 310 30.92 -21.67 -12.09
N LYS A 311 30.07 -22.61 -11.73
CA LYS A 311 29.37 -23.42 -12.69
C LYS A 311 28.58 -22.39 -13.49
N SER A 312 29.32 -21.50 -14.14
CA SER A 312 28.91 -20.66 -15.24
C SER A 312 28.76 -21.58 -16.47
N SER A 313 28.05 -22.66 -16.24
CA SER A 313 27.36 -23.33 -17.29
C SER A 313 26.06 -22.57 -17.41
N LEU A 314 26.05 -21.72 -18.44
CA LEU A 314 24.88 -21.11 -19.01
C LEU A 314 24.35 -19.90 -18.27
N LYS A 315 24.48 -18.76 -18.91
CA LYS A 315 23.53 -17.63 -18.89
C LYS A 315 22.14 -18.16 -19.34
N GLU A 316 21.59 -19.13 -18.66
CA GLU A 316 20.16 -19.34 -18.63
C GLU A 316 19.65 -18.31 -17.67
N SER A 317 19.04 -17.26 -18.20
CA SER A 317 18.22 -16.35 -17.43
C SER A 317 17.31 -17.20 -16.54
N PHE A 318 17.62 -17.26 -15.24
CA PHE A 318 16.69 -17.82 -14.28
C PHE A 318 15.34 -17.16 -14.50
N PRO A 319 14.24 -17.90 -14.43
CA PRO A 319 12.93 -17.30 -14.62
C PRO A 319 12.77 -16.18 -13.59
N SER A 320 12.24 -15.06 -14.03
CA SER A 320 11.79 -13.96 -13.16
C SER A 320 10.66 -14.38 -12.21
N SER A 321 10.23 -15.64 -12.27
CA SER A 321 9.24 -16.23 -11.38
C SER A 321 9.85 -16.42 -10.00
N GLY A 322 9.19 -15.81 -9.00
CA GLY A 322 9.57 -15.91 -7.60
C GLY A 322 10.28 -14.68 -7.03
N LEU A 323 10.71 -13.71 -7.83
CA LEU A 323 11.29 -12.46 -7.32
C LEU A 323 10.25 -11.65 -6.56
N SER A 324 9.01 -11.64 -7.00
CA SER A 324 7.88 -11.01 -6.29
C SER A 324 7.68 -11.62 -4.90
N THR A 325 7.85 -12.94 -4.76
CA THR A 325 7.76 -13.62 -3.46
C THR A 325 8.90 -13.19 -2.54
N LEU A 326 10.14 -13.13 -3.04
CA LEU A 326 11.30 -12.68 -2.27
C LEU A 326 11.13 -11.23 -1.79
N GLU A 327 10.66 -10.34 -2.66
CA GLU A 327 10.35 -8.96 -2.25
C GLU A 327 9.27 -8.92 -1.18
N PHE A 328 8.17 -9.64 -1.36
CA PHE A 328 7.09 -9.64 -0.38
C PHE A 328 7.53 -10.18 0.99
N GLU A 329 8.37 -11.22 1.03
CA GLU A 329 8.91 -11.75 2.28
C GLU A 329 9.76 -10.72 3.02
N SER A 330 10.61 -9.97 2.31
CA SER A 330 11.54 -9.01 2.88
C SER A 330 10.96 -7.63 3.12
N LEU A 331 10.08 -7.15 2.24
CA LEU A 331 9.50 -5.81 2.30
C LEU A 331 8.05 -5.82 2.83
N GLY A 332 7.30 -6.91 2.59
CA GLY A 332 5.87 -7.02 2.92
C GLY A 332 4.94 -6.49 1.82
N TYR A 333 5.48 -6.11 0.66
CA TYR A 333 4.75 -5.69 -0.54
C TYR A 333 5.63 -5.84 -1.79
N HIS A 334 5.02 -5.66 -2.95
CA HIS A 334 5.71 -5.75 -4.24
C HIS A 334 6.19 -4.34 -4.66
N LEU A 335 7.49 -4.16 -4.81
CA LEU A 335 8.11 -2.88 -5.17
C LEU A 335 8.48 -2.83 -6.65
N GLN A 336 9.21 -3.83 -7.14
CA GLN A 336 9.70 -3.94 -8.51
C GLN A 336 9.05 -5.09 -9.28
N HIS A 337 8.77 -6.19 -8.58
CA HIS A 337 8.28 -7.42 -9.17
C HIS A 337 6.86 -7.71 -8.68
N HIS A 338 5.90 -7.71 -9.60
CA HIS A 338 4.51 -7.97 -9.29
C HIS A 338 4.10 -9.37 -9.78
N PRO A 339 3.41 -10.21 -8.96
CA PRO A 339 3.05 -11.57 -9.35
C PRO A 339 2.27 -11.67 -10.66
N VAL A 340 1.40 -10.69 -10.94
CA VAL A 340 0.64 -10.62 -12.20
C VAL A 340 1.56 -10.43 -13.41
N GLU A 341 2.62 -9.64 -13.27
CA GLU A 341 3.58 -9.43 -14.37
C GLU A 341 4.44 -10.66 -14.62
N GLU A 342 4.90 -11.32 -13.56
CA GLU A 342 5.66 -12.56 -13.66
C GLU A 342 4.86 -13.68 -14.34
N ASN A 343 3.53 -13.70 -14.12
CA ASN A 343 2.63 -14.70 -14.69
C ASN A 343 1.80 -14.18 -15.88
N TYR A 344 2.15 -13.02 -16.43
CA TYR A 344 1.39 -12.37 -17.50
C TYR A 344 1.26 -13.24 -18.76
N TRP A 345 2.30 -14.04 -19.09
CA TRP A 345 2.29 -14.96 -20.24
C TRP A 345 1.15 -15.99 -20.18
N GLU A 346 0.74 -16.40 -18.96
CA GLU A 346 -0.38 -17.31 -18.71
C GLU A 346 -1.68 -16.52 -18.53
N LEU A 347 -1.66 -15.46 -17.71
CA LEU A 347 -2.84 -14.65 -17.39
C LEU A 347 -3.48 -14.02 -18.61
N LYS A 348 -2.69 -13.59 -19.62
CA LYS A 348 -3.23 -13.06 -20.88
C LYS A 348 -4.15 -14.03 -21.63
N LYS A 349 -4.04 -15.35 -21.36
CA LYS A 349 -4.88 -16.38 -21.95
C LYS A 349 -6.17 -16.63 -21.18
N ILE A 350 -6.14 -16.35 -19.86
CA ILE A 350 -7.24 -16.62 -18.92
C ILE A 350 -8.04 -15.35 -18.61
N SER A 351 -7.34 -14.25 -18.38
CA SER A 351 -7.87 -12.96 -17.94
C SER A 351 -7.17 -11.81 -18.69
N PRO A 352 -7.51 -11.59 -19.97
CA PRO A 352 -6.80 -10.60 -20.80
C PRO A 352 -7.09 -9.15 -20.43
N ILE A 353 -8.19 -8.87 -19.69
CA ILE A 353 -8.60 -7.53 -19.33
C ILE A 353 -7.84 -7.07 -18.10
N LYS A 354 -7.15 -5.94 -18.20
CA LYS A 354 -6.50 -5.30 -17.05
C LYS A 354 -7.53 -4.53 -16.21
N ILE A 355 -7.26 -4.37 -14.92
CA ILE A 355 -8.18 -3.68 -14.00
C ILE A 355 -8.48 -2.25 -14.46
N LYS A 356 -7.49 -1.52 -14.98
CA LYS A 356 -7.69 -0.16 -15.51
C LYS A 356 -8.68 -0.10 -16.68
N ASP A 357 -8.79 -1.18 -17.46
CA ASP A 357 -9.59 -1.26 -18.68
C ASP A 357 -11.01 -1.82 -18.43
N LEU A 358 -11.33 -2.22 -17.19
CA LEU A 358 -12.66 -2.66 -16.80
C LEU A 358 -13.69 -1.54 -17.03
N SER A 359 -14.85 -1.89 -17.58
CA SER A 359 -15.94 -0.95 -17.86
C SER A 359 -17.17 -1.24 -16.98
N LEU A 360 -17.97 -0.22 -16.72
CA LEU A 360 -19.26 -0.39 -16.06
C LEU A 360 -20.16 -1.25 -16.97
N SER A 361 -20.60 -2.40 -16.48
CA SER A 361 -21.42 -3.34 -17.25
C SER A 361 -22.14 -4.31 -16.32
N ASN A 362 -23.37 -4.62 -16.66
CA ASN A 362 -24.13 -5.69 -16.02
C ASN A 362 -23.70 -7.10 -16.46
N ASN A 363 -22.78 -7.20 -17.42
CA ASN A 363 -22.22 -8.48 -17.83
C ASN A 363 -21.01 -8.81 -16.96
N ASN A 364 -20.86 -10.09 -16.65
CA ASN A 364 -19.69 -10.56 -15.92
C ASN A 364 -18.40 -10.27 -16.69
N GLN A 365 -17.48 -9.57 -16.06
CA GLN A 365 -16.13 -9.34 -16.52
C GLN A 365 -15.17 -10.14 -15.66
N ARG A 366 -14.04 -10.52 -16.23
CA ARG A 366 -12.97 -11.23 -15.52
C ARG A 366 -11.75 -10.33 -15.40
N CYS A 367 -11.21 -10.24 -14.19
CA CYS A 367 -9.91 -9.65 -13.94
C CYS A 367 -9.07 -10.54 -13.03
N SER A 368 -7.77 -10.30 -13.01
CA SER A 368 -6.82 -11.02 -12.17
C SER A 368 -5.98 -10.03 -11.37
N GLY A 369 -5.50 -10.44 -10.21
CA GLY A 369 -4.66 -9.60 -9.36
C GLY A 369 -4.26 -10.32 -8.08
N VAL A 370 -3.59 -9.59 -7.20
CA VAL A 370 -3.33 -10.01 -5.82
C VAL A 370 -4.16 -9.18 -4.85
N ILE A 371 -4.61 -9.77 -3.75
CA ILE A 371 -5.36 -9.03 -2.73
C ILE A 371 -4.38 -8.31 -1.81
N ILE A 372 -4.39 -6.98 -1.88
CA ILE A 372 -3.48 -6.13 -1.07
C ILE A 372 -4.06 -5.69 0.27
N SER A 373 -5.38 -5.69 0.41
CA SER A 373 -6.08 -5.38 1.66
C SER A 373 -7.46 -6.01 1.67
N HIS A 374 -7.98 -6.33 2.84
CA HIS A 374 -9.34 -6.80 2.99
C HIS A 374 -9.95 -6.38 4.33
N ASN A 375 -11.28 -6.24 4.35
CA ASN A 375 -12.07 -5.97 5.54
C ASN A 375 -13.32 -6.86 5.57
N ARG A 376 -13.63 -7.47 6.71
CA ARG A 376 -14.79 -8.34 6.90
C ARG A 376 -15.85 -7.62 7.71
N ILE A 377 -17.06 -7.57 7.18
CA ILE A 377 -18.21 -6.95 7.86
C ILE A 377 -19.29 -8.01 8.06
N GLN A 378 -19.68 -8.20 9.32
CA GLN A 378 -20.80 -9.06 9.65
C GLN A 378 -22.11 -8.31 9.44
N THR A 379 -23.00 -8.84 8.60
CA THR A 379 -24.32 -8.30 8.33
C THR A 379 -25.41 -9.28 8.79
N ARG A 380 -26.66 -8.82 8.83
CA ARG A 380 -27.81 -9.70 9.12
C ARG A 380 -27.99 -10.83 8.10
N ARG A 381 -27.43 -10.70 6.90
CA ARG A 381 -27.51 -11.65 5.77
C ARG A 381 -26.24 -12.49 5.60
N GLY A 382 -25.31 -12.43 6.54
CA GLY A 382 -24.04 -13.14 6.49
C GLY A 382 -22.83 -12.20 6.40
N THR A 383 -21.65 -12.79 6.23
CA THR A 383 -20.38 -12.08 6.13
C THR A 383 -20.21 -11.51 4.72
N ILE A 384 -19.83 -10.24 4.63
CA ILE A 384 -19.38 -9.62 3.39
C ILE A 384 -17.91 -9.24 3.55
N VAL A 385 -17.08 -9.59 2.56
CA VAL A 385 -15.68 -9.19 2.51
C VAL A 385 -15.51 -8.13 1.43
N PHE A 386 -14.93 -7.01 1.80
CA PHE A 386 -14.44 -6.00 0.88
C PHE A 386 -12.94 -6.20 0.73
N ALA A 387 -12.47 -6.55 -0.46
CA ALA A 387 -11.08 -6.81 -0.73
C ALA A 387 -10.57 -5.94 -1.88
N THR A 388 -9.40 -5.38 -1.76
CA THR A 388 -8.77 -4.61 -2.85
C THR A 388 -7.89 -5.51 -3.67
N LEU A 389 -8.23 -5.68 -4.94
CA LEU A 389 -7.44 -6.43 -5.94
C LEU A 389 -6.56 -5.47 -6.72
N ASP A 390 -5.28 -5.82 -6.88
CA ASP A 390 -4.25 -5.06 -7.60
C ASP A 390 -3.62 -5.92 -8.70
N ASP A 391 -3.48 -5.39 -9.92
CA ASP A 391 -2.83 -6.06 -11.04
C ASP A 391 -1.62 -5.27 -11.60
N ASN A 392 -1.11 -4.30 -10.83
CA ASN A 392 -0.09 -3.33 -11.22
C ASN A 392 -0.51 -2.33 -12.31
N SER A 393 -1.68 -2.50 -12.93
CA SER A 393 -2.25 -1.51 -13.87
C SER A 393 -3.26 -0.60 -13.20
N GLY A 394 -3.85 -1.06 -12.08
CA GLY A 394 -4.88 -0.38 -11.32
C GLY A 394 -5.42 -1.25 -10.20
N ARG A 395 -6.36 -0.68 -9.45
CA ARG A 395 -7.00 -1.34 -8.30
C ARG A 395 -8.50 -1.33 -8.43
N ILE A 396 -9.15 -2.38 -7.93
CA ILE A 396 -10.61 -2.47 -7.84
C ILE A 396 -11.01 -3.08 -6.50
N GLU A 397 -12.06 -2.53 -5.89
CA GLU A 397 -12.65 -3.12 -4.68
C GLU A 397 -13.61 -4.25 -5.07
N LEU A 398 -13.35 -5.44 -4.55
CA LEU A 398 -14.20 -6.61 -4.68
C LEU A 398 -15.22 -6.65 -3.54
N ILE A 399 -16.48 -6.87 -3.87
CA ILE A 399 -17.55 -7.13 -2.90
C ILE A 399 -17.84 -8.63 -2.97
N ILE A 400 -17.42 -9.36 -1.94
CA ILE A 400 -17.47 -10.82 -1.86
C ILE A 400 -18.50 -11.19 -0.80
N ASN A 401 -19.58 -11.86 -1.20
CA ASN A 401 -20.59 -12.36 -0.28
C ASN A 401 -20.15 -13.69 0.35
N GLN A 402 -20.87 -14.13 1.38
CA GLN A 402 -20.55 -15.33 2.12
C GLN A 402 -20.55 -16.60 1.25
N GLU A 403 -21.48 -16.73 0.32
CA GLU A 403 -21.60 -17.90 -0.56
C GLU A 403 -20.38 -18.05 -1.47
N VAL A 404 -19.89 -16.95 -2.04
CA VAL A 404 -18.68 -16.94 -2.89
C VAL A 404 -17.44 -17.20 -2.03
N LEU A 405 -17.40 -16.65 -0.81
CA LEU A 405 -16.28 -16.87 0.11
C LEU A 405 -16.16 -18.33 0.53
N GLU A 406 -17.27 -18.97 0.87
CA GLU A 406 -17.32 -20.39 1.29
C GLU A 406 -17.03 -21.34 0.13
N ALA A 407 -17.38 -20.96 -1.09
CA ALA A 407 -17.09 -21.74 -2.30
C ALA A 407 -15.63 -21.62 -2.76
N SER A 408 -14.87 -20.68 -2.22
CA SER A 408 -13.47 -20.42 -2.59
C SER A 408 -12.52 -20.84 -1.46
N ASN A 409 -11.40 -21.49 -1.82
CA ASN A 409 -10.33 -21.86 -0.87
C ASN A 409 -9.24 -20.77 -0.79
N LEU A 410 -9.64 -19.50 -0.72
CA LEU A 410 -8.69 -18.39 -0.85
C LEU A 410 -7.99 -18.05 0.46
N SER A 411 -6.68 -17.83 0.36
CA SER A 411 -5.90 -17.15 1.37
C SER A 411 -5.71 -15.67 0.99
N PHE A 412 -6.02 -14.75 1.90
CA PHE A 412 -5.83 -13.30 1.68
C PHE A 412 -4.41 -12.89 2.12
N ASN A 413 -3.38 -13.58 1.60
CA ASN A 413 -1.98 -13.40 2.02
C ASN A 413 -1.18 -12.40 1.17
N GLY A 414 -1.79 -11.84 0.12
CA GLY A 414 -1.13 -10.87 -0.77
C GLY A 414 -0.13 -11.45 -1.77
N GLN A 415 0.04 -12.77 -1.83
CA GLN A 415 0.97 -13.44 -2.75
C GLN A 415 0.27 -14.26 -3.83
N GLU A 416 -0.93 -14.75 -3.52
CA GLU A 416 -1.69 -15.61 -4.41
C GLU A 416 -2.39 -14.79 -5.49
N ILE A 417 -2.27 -15.23 -6.76
CA ILE A 417 -3.00 -14.62 -7.87
C ILE A 417 -4.43 -15.11 -7.85
N ILE A 418 -5.34 -14.16 -7.69
CA ILE A 418 -6.78 -14.39 -7.68
C ILE A 418 -7.37 -13.95 -9.02
N ILE A 419 -8.25 -14.77 -9.55
CA ILE A 419 -9.08 -14.44 -10.71
C ILE A 419 -10.51 -14.23 -10.23
N ALA A 420 -11.02 -13.04 -10.45
CA ALA A 420 -12.37 -12.64 -10.06
C ALA A 420 -13.25 -12.49 -11.29
N ASP A 421 -14.40 -13.16 -11.26
CA ASP A 421 -15.50 -12.96 -12.21
C ASP A 421 -16.61 -12.20 -11.51
N GLY A 422 -17.17 -11.15 -12.16
CA GLY A 422 -18.22 -10.37 -11.52
C GLY A 422 -18.70 -9.18 -12.36
N GLU A 423 -19.71 -8.51 -11.85
CA GLU A 423 -20.27 -7.29 -12.42
C GLU A 423 -19.52 -6.07 -11.91
N VAL A 424 -19.07 -5.22 -12.81
CA VAL A 424 -18.44 -3.94 -12.45
C VAL A 424 -19.53 -2.88 -12.30
N ILE A 425 -19.69 -2.41 -11.06
CA ILE A 425 -20.70 -1.44 -10.66
C ILE A 425 -20.08 -0.10 -10.31
N GLU A 426 -20.85 0.97 -10.44
CA GLU A 426 -20.47 2.29 -9.94
C GLU A 426 -20.71 2.35 -8.42
N GLU A 427 -19.84 3.00 -7.69
CA GLU A 427 -20.06 3.24 -6.26
C GLU A 427 -21.28 4.15 -6.08
N ASP A 428 -22.29 3.68 -5.33
CA ASP A 428 -23.48 4.48 -4.98
C ASP A 428 -23.08 5.66 -4.10
N GLY A 429 -22.83 6.78 -4.72
CA GLY A 429 -22.56 8.03 -4.06
C GLY A 429 -21.98 9.07 -5.01
N LYS A 430 -22.82 10.03 -5.42
CA LYS A 430 -22.49 11.17 -6.31
C LYS A 430 -21.26 12.03 -5.88
N LYS A 431 -20.44 11.59 -4.91
CA LYS A 431 -19.47 12.43 -4.20
C LYS A 431 -17.99 12.14 -4.50
N ASN A 432 -17.64 11.04 -5.19
CA ASN A 432 -16.22 10.66 -5.33
C ASN A 432 -15.71 10.55 -6.78
N LYS A 433 -16.41 11.11 -7.76
CA LYS A 433 -15.95 11.09 -9.17
C LYS A 433 -14.58 11.77 -9.41
N GLU A 434 -14.10 12.55 -8.45
CA GLU A 434 -12.83 13.31 -8.58
C GLU A 434 -11.58 12.54 -8.10
N PHE A 435 -11.73 11.35 -7.48
CA PHE A 435 -10.59 10.58 -6.92
C PHE A 435 -10.29 9.23 -7.58
N GLY A 436 -10.81 8.96 -8.78
CA GLY A 436 -10.35 7.83 -9.61
C GLY A 436 -10.76 6.41 -9.17
N LEU A 437 -11.35 6.20 -7.98
CA LEU A 437 -11.86 4.91 -7.50
C LEU A 437 -13.39 4.93 -7.48
N SER A 438 -14.00 4.89 -8.65
CA SER A 438 -15.47 4.89 -8.77
C SER A 438 -16.04 3.53 -9.13
N LYS A 439 -15.22 2.51 -9.32
CA LYS A 439 -15.65 1.18 -9.77
C LYS A 439 -15.41 0.15 -8.69
N LYS A 440 -16.44 -0.67 -8.42
CA LYS A 440 -16.35 -1.86 -7.56
C LYS A 440 -16.82 -3.06 -8.36
N MET A 441 -16.35 -4.25 -8.02
CA MET A 441 -16.82 -5.49 -8.64
C MET A 441 -17.65 -6.29 -7.64
N ARG A 442 -18.90 -6.55 -7.99
CA ARG A 442 -19.72 -7.53 -7.27
C ARG A 442 -19.32 -8.92 -7.78
N VAL A 443 -18.61 -9.64 -6.96
CA VAL A 443 -18.04 -10.92 -7.34
C VAL A 443 -19.09 -12.02 -7.39
N THR A 444 -19.08 -12.77 -8.47
CA THR A 444 -19.91 -13.98 -8.66
C THR A 444 -19.11 -15.25 -8.50
N GLN A 445 -17.81 -15.22 -8.83
CA GLN A 445 -16.91 -16.36 -8.68
C GLN A 445 -15.48 -15.88 -8.42
N LEU A 446 -14.76 -16.61 -7.56
CA LEU A 446 -13.34 -16.45 -7.28
C LEU A 446 -12.64 -17.79 -7.50
N ASN A 447 -11.44 -17.71 -8.09
CA ASN A 447 -10.57 -18.87 -8.26
C ASN A 447 -9.11 -18.42 -8.10
N THR A 448 -8.24 -19.35 -7.73
CA THR A 448 -6.80 -19.15 -7.86
C THR A 448 -6.34 -19.43 -9.29
N LEU A 449 -5.14 -18.96 -9.64
CA LEU A 449 -4.54 -19.30 -10.93
C LEU A 449 -4.32 -20.81 -11.06
N GLU A 450 -3.92 -21.47 -9.99
CA GLU A 450 -3.74 -22.92 -9.91
C GLU A 450 -5.03 -23.68 -10.20
N GLU A 451 -6.13 -23.33 -9.52
CA GLU A 451 -7.43 -23.97 -9.75
C GLU A 451 -7.89 -23.85 -11.21
N LEU A 452 -7.72 -22.67 -11.82
CA LEU A 452 -8.06 -22.49 -13.23
C LEU A 452 -7.12 -23.24 -14.16
N ARG A 453 -5.84 -23.35 -13.81
CA ARG A 453 -4.86 -24.14 -14.57
C ARG A 453 -5.24 -25.61 -14.58
N ILE A 454 -5.51 -26.18 -13.40
CA ILE A 454 -5.91 -27.59 -13.27
C ILE A 454 -7.22 -27.87 -14.02
N LYS A 455 -8.19 -26.95 -13.92
CA LYS A 455 -9.54 -27.15 -14.47
C LYS A 455 -9.66 -26.94 -15.98
N PHE A 456 -8.88 -25.99 -16.53
CA PHE A 456 -9.09 -25.52 -17.91
C PHE A 456 -7.88 -25.67 -18.83
N ALA A 457 -6.72 -26.12 -18.33
CA ALA A 457 -5.60 -26.43 -19.21
C ALA A 457 -5.96 -27.64 -20.08
N ARG A 458 -5.86 -27.44 -21.39
CA ARG A 458 -6.15 -28.47 -22.39
C ARG A 458 -4.94 -29.35 -22.70
N LYS A 459 -3.77 -28.71 -22.78
CA LYS A 459 -2.52 -29.34 -23.17
C LYS A 459 -1.33 -28.50 -22.65
N LEU A 460 -0.30 -29.21 -22.19
CA LEU A 460 1.01 -28.66 -21.90
C LEU A 460 1.97 -28.98 -23.03
N SER A 461 2.53 -28.00 -23.72
CA SER A 461 3.55 -28.18 -24.74
C SER A 461 4.91 -27.79 -24.18
N ILE A 462 5.89 -28.71 -24.30
CA ILE A 462 7.28 -28.51 -23.87
C ILE A 462 8.17 -28.51 -25.11
N ASN A 463 8.87 -27.39 -25.34
CA ASN A 463 9.76 -27.22 -26.48
C ASN A 463 11.20 -27.61 -26.08
N ILE A 464 11.84 -28.49 -26.82
CA ILE A 464 13.20 -28.96 -26.56
C ILE A 464 14.03 -28.80 -27.82
N SER A 465 15.22 -28.25 -27.71
CA SER A 465 16.18 -28.11 -28.82
C SER A 465 17.24 -29.23 -28.81
N GLU A 466 17.88 -29.46 -29.96
CA GLU A 466 18.91 -30.46 -30.16
C GLU A 466 20.04 -30.42 -29.12
N ASN A 467 20.39 -29.23 -28.64
CA ASN A 467 21.44 -29.02 -27.62
C ASN A 467 21.03 -29.44 -26.21
N GLN A 468 19.77 -29.79 -25.98
CA GLN A 468 19.19 -30.07 -24.65
C GLN A 468 18.83 -31.57 -24.48
N THR A 469 19.34 -32.46 -25.30
CA THR A 469 18.98 -33.88 -25.32
C THR A 469 19.21 -34.60 -23.98
N LYS A 470 20.25 -34.21 -23.22
CA LYS A 470 20.51 -34.76 -21.88
C LYS A 470 19.43 -34.40 -20.85
N LYS A 471 18.70 -33.32 -21.07
CA LYS A 471 17.59 -32.89 -20.18
C LYS A 471 16.32 -33.71 -20.42
N ILE A 472 16.20 -34.40 -21.56
CA ILE A 472 15.01 -35.19 -21.91
C ILE A 472 14.83 -36.37 -20.95
N GLU A 473 15.90 -37.07 -20.60
CA GLU A 473 15.83 -38.21 -19.68
C GLU A 473 15.37 -37.77 -18.29
N GLN A 474 15.95 -36.69 -17.76
CA GLN A 474 15.54 -36.10 -16.48
C GLN A 474 14.10 -35.61 -16.50
N LEU A 475 13.67 -35.01 -17.62
CA LEU A 475 12.29 -34.53 -17.78
C LEU A 475 11.29 -35.71 -17.80
N ILE A 476 11.63 -36.82 -18.49
CA ILE A 476 10.77 -38.00 -18.53
C ILE A 476 10.63 -38.61 -17.14
N GLU A 477 11.71 -38.70 -16.35
CA GLU A 477 11.67 -39.18 -14.98
C GLU A 477 10.77 -38.31 -14.13
N GLN A 478 10.89 -36.96 -14.19
CA GLN A 478 10.02 -36.03 -13.47
C GLN A 478 8.55 -36.16 -13.88
N LEU A 479 8.27 -36.25 -15.19
CA LEU A 479 6.91 -36.44 -15.68
C LEU A 479 6.30 -37.77 -15.20
N GLN A 480 7.11 -38.83 -15.08
CA GLN A 480 6.68 -40.12 -14.52
C GLN A 480 6.37 -40.01 -13.02
N ASP A 481 7.11 -39.21 -12.27
CA ASP A 481 6.85 -39.01 -10.85
C ASP A 481 5.56 -38.19 -10.62
N PHE A 482 5.33 -37.14 -11.38
CA PHE A 482 4.11 -36.35 -11.34
C PHE A 482 2.86 -37.10 -11.77
N SER A 483 2.99 -38.10 -12.64
CA SER A 483 1.87 -38.94 -13.11
C SER A 483 1.43 -40.01 -12.09
N LYS A 484 2.26 -40.33 -11.11
CA LYS A 484 1.93 -41.29 -10.03
C LYS A 484 0.97 -40.68 -8.97
N GLU A 485 0.86 -39.37 -8.90
CA GLU A 485 -0.14 -38.71 -8.09
C GLU A 485 -1.51 -38.92 -8.72
N GLU A 486 -2.37 -39.73 -8.10
CA GLU A 486 -3.69 -40.13 -8.58
C GLU A 486 -4.59 -38.93 -8.92
N SER A 487 -4.50 -38.42 -10.15
CA SER A 487 -5.48 -37.49 -10.66
C SER A 487 -6.10 -38.04 -11.94
N THR A 488 -7.36 -38.40 -11.88
CA THR A 488 -8.19 -38.88 -12.99
C THR A 488 -8.36 -37.87 -14.13
N ASN A 489 -7.88 -36.64 -13.98
CA ASN A 489 -7.99 -35.54 -14.94
C ASN A 489 -6.68 -34.77 -15.13
N GLY A 490 -5.56 -35.47 -15.32
CA GLY A 490 -4.27 -34.82 -15.62
C GLY A 490 -4.27 -34.11 -16.98
N CYS A 491 -3.48 -33.05 -17.09
CA CYS A 491 -3.27 -32.34 -18.36
C CYS A 491 -2.39 -33.15 -19.32
N PRO A 492 -2.81 -33.38 -20.57
CA PRO A 492 -1.98 -34.04 -21.60
C PRO A 492 -0.71 -33.26 -21.87
N VAL A 493 0.39 -34.00 -22.09
CA VAL A 493 1.72 -33.42 -22.34
C VAL A 493 2.15 -33.70 -23.78
N GLU A 494 2.60 -32.68 -24.48
CA GLU A 494 3.21 -32.74 -25.80
C GLU A 494 4.67 -32.28 -25.73
N ILE A 495 5.59 -33.03 -26.27
CA ILE A 495 6.99 -32.66 -26.45
C ILE A 495 7.22 -32.24 -27.89
N ASN A 496 7.66 -31.00 -28.10
CA ASN A 496 8.04 -30.45 -29.38
C ASN A 496 9.57 -30.43 -29.49
N TYR A 497 10.12 -31.32 -30.29
CA TYR A 497 11.56 -31.39 -30.52
C TYR A 497 11.95 -30.58 -31.77
N HIS A 498 12.86 -29.64 -31.59
CA HIS A 498 13.33 -28.73 -32.63
C HIS A 498 14.75 -29.13 -33.06
N THR A 499 14.93 -29.45 -34.32
CA THR A 499 16.23 -29.69 -34.98
C THR A 499 16.50 -28.59 -36.01
N LYS A 500 17.70 -28.60 -36.58
CA LYS A 500 18.06 -27.72 -37.71
C LYS A 500 17.21 -27.97 -38.95
N ASP A 501 16.72 -29.19 -39.11
CA ASP A 501 16.02 -29.67 -40.31
C ASP A 501 14.49 -29.61 -40.16
N GLY A 502 13.97 -29.43 -38.94
CA GLY A 502 12.53 -29.38 -38.73
C GLY A 502 12.09 -29.49 -37.29
N LYS A 503 10.76 -29.51 -37.09
CA LYS A 503 10.10 -29.66 -35.81
C LYS A 503 9.27 -30.92 -35.77
N VAL A 504 9.39 -31.74 -34.73
CA VAL A 504 8.58 -32.93 -34.48
C VAL A 504 7.84 -32.75 -33.15
N GLY A 505 6.50 -32.84 -33.20
CA GLY A 505 5.66 -32.91 -32.01
C GLY A 505 5.30 -34.35 -31.67
N MET A 506 5.43 -34.72 -30.41
CA MET A 506 5.05 -36.02 -29.86
C MET A 506 4.08 -35.81 -28.69
N GLU A 507 2.85 -36.31 -28.83
CA GLU A 507 1.94 -36.44 -27.70
C GLU A 507 2.33 -37.63 -26.85
N LEU A 508 2.49 -37.42 -25.55
CA LEU A 508 2.75 -38.51 -24.62
C LEU A 508 1.44 -39.27 -24.35
N LYS A 509 1.58 -40.56 -23.97
CA LYS A 509 0.42 -41.39 -23.60
C LYS A 509 -0.25 -40.87 -22.35
N GLU A 510 -1.52 -41.23 -22.13
CA GLU A 510 -2.35 -40.80 -21.00
C GLU A 510 -1.71 -41.06 -19.61
N ASN A 511 -0.85 -42.06 -19.49
CA ASN A 511 -0.08 -42.33 -18.28
C ASN A 511 1.00 -41.27 -17.94
N PHE A 512 1.20 -40.25 -18.81
CA PHE A 512 2.05 -39.10 -18.58
C PHE A 512 1.24 -37.80 -18.40
N ASN A 513 -0.08 -37.90 -18.27
CA ASN A 513 -0.90 -36.74 -17.90
C ASN A 513 -0.53 -36.28 -16.49
N ILE A 514 -0.36 -35.00 -16.31
CA ILE A 514 0.13 -34.43 -15.06
C ILE A 514 -0.88 -33.47 -14.40
N SER A 515 -0.91 -33.47 -13.09
CA SER A 515 -1.61 -32.42 -12.34
C SER A 515 -0.75 -31.15 -12.34
N LEU A 516 -1.33 -30.05 -12.85
CA LEU A 516 -0.65 -28.76 -12.97
C LEU A 516 -0.74 -27.95 -11.67
N THR A 517 -0.43 -28.57 -10.52
CA THR A 517 -0.25 -27.85 -9.25
C THR A 517 0.89 -26.85 -9.37
N ASN A 518 0.92 -25.83 -8.50
CA ASN A 518 2.00 -24.86 -8.50
C ASN A 518 3.36 -25.53 -8.34
N ASP A 519 3.49 -26.52 -7.46
CA ASP A 519 4.75 -27.22 -7.19
C ASP A 519 5.24 -28.00 -8.42
N ASN A 520 4.37 -28.78 -9.06
CA ASN A 520 4.69 -29.54 -10.26
C ASN A 520 5.05 -28.60 -11.42
N PHE A 521 4.29 -27.51 -11.55
CA PHE A 521 4.50 -26.56 -12.63
C PHE A 521 5.79 -25.75 -12.44
N GLU A 522 6.12 -25.31 -11.22
CA GLU A 522 7.40 -24.65 -10.93
C GLU A 522 8.60 -25.61 -11.11
N SER A 523 8.46 -26.87 -10.75
CA SER A 523 9.49 -27.88 -11.00
C SER A 523 9.75 -28.09 -12.49
N LEU A 524 8.70 -28.11 -13.33
CA LEU A 524 8.84 -28.17 -14.78
C LEU A 524 9.49 -26.90 -15.37
N LYS A 525 9.13 -25.72 -14.86
CA LYS A 525 9.76 -24.46 -15.27
C LYS A 525 11.26 -24.46 -14.98
N LYS A 526 11.67 -24.98 -13.81
CA LYS A 526 13.10 -25.13 -13.46
C LYS A 526 13.83 -26.10 -14.35
N ALA A 527 13.21 -27.23 -14.70
CA ALA A 527 13.82 -28.26 -15.55
C ALA A 527 13.95 -27.85 -17.01
N CYS A 528 12.90 -27.28 -17.58
CA CYS A 528 12.80 -26.98 -19.02
C CYS A 528 13.20 -25.54 -19.37
N GLY A 529 13.11 -24.62 -18.42
CA GLY A 529 13.15 -23.19 -18.67
C GLY A 529 11.79 -22.65 -19.11
N MET A 530 11.37 -21.52 -18.54
CA MET A 530 10.04 -20.94 -18.73
C MET A 530 9.68 -20.66 -20.21
N LYS A 531 10.66 -20.28 -21.04
CA LYS A 531 10.47 -20.00 -22.48
C LYS A 531 10.12 -21.24 -23.30
N ASN A 532 10.38 -22.41 -22.76
CA ASN A 532 10.18 -23.68 -23.42
C ASN A 532 8.85 -24.34 -23.07
N ILE A 533 8.07 -23.76 -22.17
CA ILE A 533 6.77 -24.27 -21.72
C ILE A 533 5.66 -23.40 -22.29
N ASP A 534 4.64 -24.03 -22.86
CA ASP A 534 3.42 -23.38 -23.31
C ASP A 534 2.16 -24.14 -22.85
N LEU A 535 1.23 -23.41 -22.18
CA LEU A 535 -0.04 -23.97 -21.76
C LEU A 535 -1.14 -23.55 -22.72
N HIS A 536 -1.91 -24.49 -23.19
CA HIS A 536 -3.07 -24.27 -24.02
C HIS A 536 -4.34 -24.44 -23.20
N TYR A 537 -5.25 -23.48 -23.30
CA TYR A 537 -6.53 -23.48 -22.60
C TYR A 537 -7.68 -23.71 -23.57
N TYR A 538 -8.80 -24.26 -23.09
CA TYR A 538 -10.02 -24.29 -23.87
C TYR A 538 -10.46 -22.86 -24.17
N SER A 539 -10.79 -22.57 -25.44
CA SER A 539 -11.42 -21.30 -25.78
C SER A 539 -12.76 -21.18 -25.04
N ARG A 540 -13.01 -20.08 -24.36
CA ARG A 540 -14.35 -19.79 -23.80
C ARG A 540 -15.40 -19.84 -24.90
N GLN A 541 -16.41 -20.67 -24.74
CA GLN A 541 -17.69 -20.49 -25.41
C GLN A 541 -18.51 -19.39 -24.72
#